data_49a466c642ebc37062e2296d6b902046
#
_entry.id   49a466c642ebc37062e2296d6b902046
#
_cell.length_a   1.000
_cell.length_b   1.000
_cell.length_c   1.000
_cell.angle_alpha   90.00
_cell.angle_beta   90.00
_cell.angle_gamma   90.00
#
_symmetry.space_group_name_H-M   'P 1'
#
loop_
_entity.id
_entity.type
_entity.pdbx_description
1 polymer ?
#
loop_
_entity_poly.entity_id
_entity_poly.type
_entity_poly.pdbx_seq_one_letter_code
_entity_poly.pdbx_strand_id
1 'polypeptide(L)'
;MSHSFGFDIALSDVEKYTRRGRTVKQKVGEYADQVVTKAQSIATSRGLFKTGAGVGGIEKEDKGSGYDVGWANRPNFHLYFHEIGFHALDNRHGKQRIKRDSKGKRQRSYRGSRATYVAPTPHLRPAWDQLEGKYYAEIQRYLAGE
;
A
#
# COMPACT_ATOMS: atom_id res chain seq x y z
N MET A 1 4.08 3.91 -12.16
CA MET A 1 3.19 4.63 -11.22
C MET A 1 3.19 3.85 -9.93
N SER A 2 3.77 4.40 -8.89
CA SER A 2 3.65 3.86 -7.54
C SER A 2 2.30 4.32 -6.99
N HIS A 3 1.41 3.39 -6.74
CA HIS A 3 0.19 3.69 -6.00
C HIS A 3 0.54 3.61 -4.53
N SER A 4 0.99 4.74 -3.98
CA SER A 4 1.16 4.89 -2.54
C SER A 4 -0.14 5.44 -1.96
N PHE A 5 -0.71 4.74 -0.99
CA PHE A 5 -1.58 5.37 -0.02
C PHE A 5 -0.67 6.09 0.98
N GLY A 6 -0.04 7.16 0.52
CA GLY A 6 0.79 7.99 1.36
C GLY A 6 -0.04 9.10 2.00
N PHE A 7 0.31 9.47 3.19
CA PHE A 7 -0.03 10.76 3.72
C PHE A 7 1.11 11.69 3.33
N ASP A 8 0.80 12.59 2.44
CA ASP A 8 1.71 13.66 2.07
C ASP A 8 1.62 14.73 3.18
N ILE A 9 2.65 14.78 4.01
CA ILE A 9 2.77 15.85 4.98
C ILE A 9 3.63 16.91 4.34
N ALA A 10 2.98 18.03 3.99
CA ALA A 10 3.67 19.20 3.50
C ALA A 10 4.62 19.75 4.58
N LEU A 11 5.85 19.23 4.59
CA LEU A 11 6.92 19.71 5.47
C LEU A 11 7.45 21.09 5.04
N SER A 12 7.06 21.60 3.86
CA SER A 12 7.51 22.91 3.36
C SER A 12 7.27 24.04 4.34
N ASP A 13 6.20 23.97 5.12
CA ASP A 13 5.90 24.99 6.14
C ASP A 13 6.69 24.75 7.43
N VAL A 14 7.11 23.52 7.68
CA VAL A 14 7.88 23.13 8.86
C VAL A 14 9.37 23.48 8.69
N GLU A 15 9.88 23.42 7.48
CA GLU A 15 11.26 23.81 7.18
C GLU A 15 11.53 25.30 7.44
N LYS A 16 10.51 26.15 7.36
CA LYS A 16 10.59 27.56 7.74
C LYS A 16 10.89 27.79 9.22
N TYR A 17 10.64 26.80 10.07
CA TYR A 17 10.94 26.85 11.50
C TYR A 17 12.29 26.16 11.81
N THR A 18 13.31 26.48 11.02
CA THR A 18 14.74 26.19 11.21
C THR A 18 15.15 24.90 11.96
N ARG A 19 15.63 24.94 13.17
CA ARG A 19 16.15 23.73 13.87
C ARG A 19 15.07 22.71 14.22
N ARG A 20 13.84 23.13 14.43
CA ARG A 20 12.70 22.27 14.74
C ARG A 20 12.30 21.41 13.56
N GLY A 21 12.45 21.90 12.32
CA GLY A 21 12.09 21.18 11.12
C GLY A 21 12.84 19.85 10.95
N ARG A 22 14.12 19.80 11.29
CA ARG A 22 14.89 18.54 11.23
C ARG A 22 14.38 17.50 12.22
N THR A 23 14.06 17.93 13.44
CA THR A 23 13.52 17.03 14.47
C THR A 23 12.14 16.52 14.09
N VAL A 24 11.29 17.38 13.54
CA VAL A 24 9.94 17.00 13.06
C VAL A 24 10.07 16.01 11.89
N LYS A 25 10.93 16.29 10.90
CA LYS A 25 11.15 15.34 9.79
C LYS A 25 11.60 13.97 10.28
N GLN A 26 12.52 13.93 11.24
CA GLN A 26 12.95 12.68 11.85
C GLN A 26 11.78 11.94 12.52
N LYS A 27 10.97 12.66 13.31
CA LYS A 27 9.79 12.09 13.97
C LYS A 27 8.75 11.58 12.98
N VAL A 28 8.49 12.32 11.91
CA VAL A 28 7.63 11.85 10.81
C VAL A 28 8.17 10.54 10.21
N GLY A 29 9.50 10.45 10.01
CA GLY A 29 10.14 9.22 9.55
C GLY A 29 9.98 8.05 10.52
N GLU A 30 10.09 8.27 11.84
CA GLU A 30 9.86 7.25 12.87
C GLU A 30 8.39 6.76 12.86
N TYR A 31 7.42 7.67 12.67
CA TYR A 31 6.02 7.29 12.52
C TYR A 31 5.74 6.53 11.23
N ALA A 32 6.39 6.91 10.12
CA ALA A 32 6.30 6.15 8.88
C ALA A 32 6.80 4.70 9.07
N ASP A 33 7.88 4.48 9.83
CA ASP A 33 8.35 3.14 10.18
C ASP A 33 7.35 2.36 11.04
N GLN A 34 6.70 3.04 11.99
CA GLN A 34 5.64 2.43 12.81
C GLN A 34 4.43 2.03 11.94
N VAL A 35 4.05 2.85 10.97
CA VAL A 35 2.98 2.53 10.01
C VAL A 35 3.35 1.31 9.16
N VAL A 36 4.58 1.25 8.63
CA VAL A 36 5.08 0.08 7.89
C VAL A 36 4.98 -1.18 8.73
N THR A 37 5.52 -1.15 9.95
CA THR A 37 5.51 -2.32 10.86
C THR A 37 4.08 -2.75 11.20
N LYS A 38 3.20 -1.79 11.46
CA LYS A 38 1.80 -2.05 11.79
C LYS A 38 1.04 -2.63 10.59
N ALA A 39 1.25 -2.06 9.40
CA ALA A 39 0.63 -2.56 8.17
C ALA A 39 1.08 -3.98 7.84
N GLN A 40 2.36 -4.28 7.99
CA GLN A 40 2.90 -5.63 7.82
C GLN A 40 2.28 -6.62 8.81
N SER A 41 2.12 -6.23 10.06
CA SER A 41 1.46 -7.04 11.10
C SER A 41 -0.01 -7.30 10.77
N ILE A 42 -0.76 -6.28 10.36
CA ILE A 42 -2.18 -6.41 9.97
C ILE A 42 -2.30 -7.29 8.72
N ALA A 43 -1.47 -7.08 7.70
CA ALA A 43 -1.48 -7.89 6.48
C ALA A 43 -1.20 -9.37 6.79
N THR A 44 -0.25 -9.64 7.67
CA THR A 44 0.08 -11.01 8.12
C THR A 44 -1.11 -11.64 8.87
N SER A 45 -1.69 -10.93 9.82
CA SER A 45 -2.83 -11.43 10.61
C SER A 45 -4.07 -11.71 9.75
N ARG A 46 -4.22 -11.01 8.63
CA ARG A 46 -5.30 -11.20 7.66
C ARG A 46 -5.00 -12.25 6.59
N GLY A 47 -3.90 -13.00 6.74
CA GLY A 47 -3.54 -14.09 5.84
C GLY A 47 -3.03 -13.65 4.46
N LEU A 48 -2.61 -12.40 4.31
CA LEU A 48 -2.02 -11.90 3.06
C LEU A 48 -0.57 -12.36 2.86
N PHE A 49 -0.09 -13.20 3.74
CA PHE A 49 1.28 -13.73 3.75
C PHE A 49 1.36 -15.06 3.00
N LYS A 50 1.55 -15.05 1.68
CA LYS A 50 1.82 -16.28 0.92
C LYS A 50 3.30 -16.61 0.82
N THR A 51 4.12 -15.63 0.48
CA THR A 51 5.56 -15.83 0.23
C THR A 51 6.44 -14.93 1.10
N GLY A 52 5.86 -14.06 1.89
CA GLY A 52 6.58 -13.04 2.66
C GLY A 52 7.03 -11.82 1.85
N ALA A 53 7.30 -12.00 0.57
CA ALA A 53 7.80 -10.92 -0.29
C ALA A 53 6.83 -9.74 -0.41
N GLY A 54 5.51 -10.02 -0.48
CA GLY A 54 4.49 -8.98 -0.56
C GLY A 54 4.44 -8.11 0.68
N VAL A 55 4.34 -8.74 1.85
CA VAL A 55 4.26 -8.04 3.14
C VAL A 55 5.58 -7.34 3.45
N GLY A 56 6.72 -8.00 3.21
CA GLY A 56 8.05 -7.40 3.36
C GLY A 56 8.33 -6.26 2.39
N GLY A 57 7.58 -6.15 1.29
CA GLY A 57 7.69 -5.06 0.32
C GLY A 57 6.87 -3.82 0.67
N ILE A 58 6.20 -3.78 1.83
CA ILE A 58 5.63 -2.53 2.37
C ILE A 58 6.78 -1.72 2.93
N GLU A 59 7.06 -0.58 2.31
CA GLU A 59 8.23 0.26 2.60
C GLU A 59 7.82 1.71 2.74
N LYS A 60 8.69 2.53 3.34
CA LYS A 60 8.57 3.99 3.30
C LYS A 60 9.51 4.56 2.24
N GLU A 61 9.07 5.62 1.58
CA GLU A 61 9.88 6.39 0.64
C GLU A 61 9.91 7.86 1.07
N ASP A 62 11.11 8.43 1.17
CA ASP A 62 11.27 9.87 1.45
C ASP A 62 10.96 10.68 0.18
N LYS A 63 9.97 11.56 0.26
CA LYS A 63 9.56 12.47 -0.82
C LYS A 63 10.09 13.89 -0.64
N GLY A 64 11.01 14.11 0.29
CA GLY A 64 11.53 15.44 0.62
C GLY A 64 10.60 16.24 1.52
N SER A 65 9.33 16.38 1.13
CA SER A 65 8.29 17.05 1.92
C SER A 65 7.61 16.13 2.94
N GLY A 66 7.81 14.82 2.86
CA GLY A 66 7.19 13.83 3.73
C GLY A 66 7.66 12.43 3.42
N TYR A 67 6.90 11.44 3.88
CA TYR A 67 7.14 10.04 3.59
C TYR A 67 5.89 9.39 3.03
N ASP A 68 6.06 8.67 1.93
CA ASP A 68 5.05 7.76 1.41
C ASP A 68 5.25 6.37 2.03
N VAL A 69 4.18 5.73 2.45
CA VAL A 69 4.19 4.33 2.89
C VAL A 69 3.35 3.50 1.95
N GLY A 70 3.94 2.47 1.38
CA GLY A 70 3.26 1.62 0.41
C GLY A 70 4.18 0.60 -0.23
N TRP A 71 3.93 0.29 -1.48
CA TRP A 71 4.71 -0.70 -2.24
C TRP A 71 5.52 0.02 -3.30
N ALA A 72 6.83 0.15 -3.08
CA ALA A 72 7.73 0.87 -3.98
C ALA A 72 7.98 0.13 -5.30
N ASN A 73 7.89 -1.18 -5.32
CA ASN A 73 8.32 -2.01 -6.44
C ASN A 73 7.31 -3.08 -6.87
N ARG A 74 7.30 -3.41 -8.17
CA ARG A 74 6.85 -4.73 -8.63
C ARG A 74 7.76 -5.79 -7.99
N PRO A 75 7.26 -6.92 -7.49
CA PRO A 75 6.00 -7.59 -7.78
C PRO A 75 4.89 -7.38 -6.76
N ASN A 76 5.05 -6.48 -5.80
CA ASN A 76 4.19 -6.39 -4.62
C ASN A 76 2.88 -5.62 -4.85
N PHE A 77 2.65 -5.11 -6.07
CA PHE A 77 1.44 -4.35 -6.42
C PHE A 77 0.12 -5.10 -6.17
N HIS A 78 0.15 -6.42 -6.05
CA HIS A 78 -1.05 -7.21 -5.77
C HIS A 78 -1.66 -6.90 -4.39
N LEU A 79 -0.87 -6.45 -3.43
CA LEU A 79 -1.36 -6.02 -2.12
C LEU A 79 -2.21 -4.73 -2.21
N TYR A 80 -1.93 -3.89 -3.19
CA TYR A 80 -2.79 -2.75 -3.50
C TYR A 80 -4.22 -3.17 -3.84
N PHE A 81 -4.38 -4.23 -4.62
CA PHE A 81 -5.71 -4.77 -4.92
C PHE A 81 -6.41 -5.32 -3.68
N HIS A 82 -5.66 -5.88 -2.73
CA HIS A 82 -6.23 -6.27 -1.45
C HIS A 82 -6.64 -5.07 -0.58
N GLU A 83 -5.97 -3.94 -0.73
CA GLU A 83 -6.36 -2.71 0.00
C GLU A 83 -7.71 -2.16 -0.46
N ILE A 84 -7.96 -2.14 -1.77
CA ILE A 84 -9.15 -1.50 -2.36
C ILE A 84 -10.25 -2.47 -2.78
N GLY A 85 -9.95 -3.78 -2.84
CA GLY A 85 -10.80 -4.78 -3.47
C GLY A 85 -10.62 -4.83 -4.99
N PHE A 86 -10.98 -5.94 -5.59
CA PHE A 86 -10.80 -6.15 -7.03
C PHE A 86 -11.75 -7.21 -7.59
N HIS A 87 -11.90 -7.21 -8.91
CA HIS A 87 -12.60 -8.28 -9.62
C HIS A 87 -11.60 -9.34 -10.10
N ALA A 88 -11.66 -10.53 -9.50
CA ALA A 88 -10.87 -11.67 -9.95
C ALA A 88 -11.63 -12.45 -11.02
N LEU A 89 -10.93 -12.81 -12.09
CA LEU A 89 -11.46 -13.76 -13.07
C LEU A 89 -11.29 -15.17 -12.51
N ASP A 90 -12.39 -15.85 -12.23
CA ASP A 90 -12.37 -17.24 -11.81
C ASP A 90 -12.14 -18.16 -13.03
N ASN A 91 -10.90 -18.54 -13.23
CA ASN A 91 -10.50 -19.46 -14.29
C ASN A 91 -10.71 -20.95 -13.91
N ARG A 92 -11.19 -21.24 -12.69
CA ARG A 92 -11.31 -22.63 -12.21
C ARG A 92 -12.35 -23.44 -12.97
N HIS A 93 -13.28 -22.80 -13.64
CA HIS A 93 -14.34 -23.45 -14.44
C HIS A 93 -14.18 -23.27 -15.95
N GLY A 94 -13.21 -22.49 -16.38
CA GLY A 94 -12.94 -22.29 -17.80
C GLY A 94 -11.87 -23.24 -18.32
N LYS A 95 -12.25 -24.40 -18.84
CA LYS A 95 -11.32 -25.14 -19.71
C LYS A 95 -10.91 -24.21 -20.85
N GLN A 96 -9.63 -23.86 -20.89
CA GLN A 96 -9.05 -23.06 -21.95
C GLN A 96 -9.23 -23.83 -23.27
N ARG A 97 -10.27 -23.50 -24.03
CA ARG A 97 -10.44 -24.07 -25.36
C ARG A 97 -9.61 -23.24 -26.33
N ILE A 98 -8.53 -23.84 -26.80
CA ILE A 98 -7.77 -23.31 -27.90
C ILE A 98 -8.58 -23.61 -29.17
N LYS A 99 -9.30 -22.61 -29.68
CA LYS A 99 -9.88 -22.68 -31.02
C LYS A 99 -8.82 -22.19 -32.02
N ARG A 100 -8.73 -22.92 -33.14
CA ARG A 100 -7.99 -22.41 -34.30
C ARG A 100 -8.99 -21.67 -35.19
N ASP A 101 -8.64 -20.49 -35.65
CA ASP A 101 -9.40 -19.81 -36.67
C ASP A 101 -9.23 -20.50 -38.03
N SER A 102 -9.98 -20.06 -39.04
CA SER A 102 -9.91 -20.56 -40.41
C SER A 102 -8.53 -20.40 -41.07
N LYS A 103 -7.63 -19.62 -40.44
CA LYS A 103 -6.25 -19.37 -40.85
C LYS A 103 -5.22 -20.12 -39.99
N GLY A 104 -5.67 -21.07 -39.14
CA GLY A 104 -4.83 -21.87 -38.30
C GLY A 104 -4.24 -21.12 -37.07
N LYS A 105 -4.53 -19.84 -36.84
CA LYS A 105 -4.08 -19.10 -35.68
C LYS A 105 -4.80 -19.56 -34.42
N ARG A 106 -4.04 -19.74 -33.35
CA ARG A 106 -4.57 -20.08 -32.03
C ARG A 106 -5.33 -18.88 -31.45
N GLN A 107 -6.65 -18.97 -31.35
CA GLN A 107 -7.44 -18.01 -30.56
C GLN A 107 -7.73 -18.60 -29.18
N ARG A 108 -7.37 -17.86 -28.16
CA ARG A 108 -7.74 -18.18 -26.77
C ARG A 108 -9.14 -17.63 -26.51
N SER A 109 -10.13 -18.48 -26.43
CA SER A 109 -11.46 -18.07 -25.98
C SER A 109 -11.63 -18.46 -24.51
N TYR A 110 -11.89 -17.48 -23.69
CA TYR A 110 -12.28 -17.68 -22.29
C TYR A 110 -13.82 -17.80 -22.25
N ARG A 111 -14.34 -19.00 -22.29
CA ARG A 111 -15.76 -19.22 -22.14
C ARG A 111 -16.06 -19.50 -20.67
N GLY A 112 -16.79 -18.60 -20.01
CA GLY A 112 -17.32 -18.82 -18.68
C GLY A 112 -16.52 -18.30 -17.51
N SER A 113 -15.57 -17.36 -17.72
CA SER A 113 -14.97 -16.64 -16.60
C SER A 113 -16.02 -15.70 -15.98
N ARG A 114 -16.51 -16.04 -14.81
CA ARG A 114 -17.27 -15.09 -14.00
C ARG A 114 -16.26 -14.22 -13.26
N ALA A 115 -16.41 -12.90 -13.40
CA ALA A 115 -15.71 -11.97 -12.54
C ALA A 115 -16.30 -12.09 -11.14
N THR A 116 -15.51 -12.53 -10.18
CA THR A 116 -15.90 -12.57 -8.77
C THR A 116 -15.30 -11.38 -8.08
N TYR A 117 -16.13 -10.59 -7.40
CA TYR A 117 -15.62 -9.48 -6.60
C TYR A 117 -14.94 -10.03 -5.35
N VAL A 118 -13.70 -9.64 -5.14
CA VAL A 118 -12.93 -9.88 -3.92
C VAL A 118 -13.01 -8.62 -3.09
N ALA A 119 -13.64 -8.73 -1.92
CA ALA A 119 -13.80 -7.61 -1.00
C ALA A 119 -12.42 -7.09 -0.52
N PRO A 120 -12.31 -5.79 -0.20
CA PRO A 120 -11.08 -5.23 0.33
C PRO A 120 -10.66 -5.91 1.63
N THR A 121 -9.37 -6.09 1.77
CA THR A 121 -8.72 -6.55 3.01
C THR A 121 -7.66 -5.51 3.37
N PRO A 122 -8.10 -4.31 3.83
CA PRO A 122 -7.22 -3.17 4.02
C PRO A 122 -6.21 -3.43 5.15
N HIS A 123 -5.01 -2.92 5.01
CA HIS A 123 -3.95 -3.08 6.01
C HIS A 123 -3.13 -1.80 6.22
N LEU A 124 -2.95 -0.97 5.18
CA LEU A 124 -2.31 0.34 5.32
C LEU A 124 -3.20 1.33 6.05
N ARG A 125 -4.46 1.47 5.60
CA ARG A 125 -5.39 2.41 6.21
C ARG A 125 -5.65 2.14 7.70
N PRO A 126 -5.97 0.90 8.12
CA PRO A 126 -6.11 0.60 9.56
C PRO A 126 -4.82 0.80 10.37
N ALA A 127 -3.64 0.64 9.74
CA ALA A 127 -2.37 0.92 10.40
C ALA A 127 -2.22 2.41 10.69
N TRP A 128 -2.56 3.27 9.74
CA TRP A 128 -2.57 4.71 9.91
C TRP A 128 -3.60 5.15 10.95
N ASP A 129 -4.86 4.75 10.81
CA ASP A 129 -5.97 5.12 11.70
C ASP A 129 -5.65 4.86 13.19
N GLN A 130 -4.84 3.82 13.46
CA GLN A 130 -4.41 3.50 14.84
C GLN A 130 -3.30 4.41 15.36
N LEU A 131 -2.55 5.07 14.50
CA LEU A 131 -1.40 5.90 14.84
C LEU A 131 -1.67 7.40 14.68
N GLU A 132 -2.66 7.76 13.88
CA GLU A 132 -2.95 9.13 13.45
C GLU A 132 -3.12 10.09 14.62
N GLY A 133 -3.96 9.74 15.60
CA GLY A 133 -4.23 10.61 16.74
C GLY A 133 -2.98 10.89 17.58
N LYS A 134 -2.17 9.86 17.82
CA LYS A 134 -0.90 9.99 18.53
C LYS A 134 0.11 10.81 17.74
N TYR A 135 0.19 10.56 16.44
CA TYR A 135 1.05 11.29 15.52
C TYR A 135 0.77 12.79 15.56
N TYR A 136 -0.48 13.21 15.35
CA TYR A 136 -0.82 14.63 15.35
C TYR A 136 -0.56 15.29 16.71
N ALA A 137 -0.91 14.63 17.82
CA ALA A 137 -0.65 15.16 19.15
C ALA A 137 0.85 15.37 19.41
N GLU A 138 1.69 14.42 19.00
CA GLU A 138 3.14 14.52 19.19
C GLU A 138 3.77 15.58 18.28
N ILE A 139 3.38 15.63 17.01
CA ILE A 139 3.89 16.63 16.07
C ILE A 139 3.50 18.06 16.53
N GLN A 140 2.28 18.26 17.01
CA GLN A 140 1.85 19.54 17.53
C GLN A 140 2.70 20.00 18.72
N ARG A 141 3.03 19.11 19.66
CA ARG A 141 3.94 19.42 20.76
C ARG A 141 5.32 19.88 20.28
N TYR A 142 5.90 19.15 19.32
CA TYR A 142 7.20 19.52 18.73
C TYR A 142 7.14 20.89 18.03
N LEU A 143 6.04 21.20 17.35
CA LEU A 143 5.86 22.50 16.70
C LEU A 143 5.66 23.62 17.73
N ALA A 144 4.98 23.36 18.84
CA ALA A 144 4.79 24.31 19.93
C ALA A 144 6.09 24.54 20.74
N GLY A 145 7.05 23.60 20.64
CA GLY A 145 8.33 23.72 21.36
C GLY A 145 8.32 23.14 22.76
N GLU A 146 7.36 22.24 23.01
CA GLU A 146 7.26 21.47 24.27
C GLU A 146 8.06 20.16 24.21
#